data_6662e23da77331ad2ccb04d7b65743d1
#
_entry.id   6662e23da77331ad2ccb04d7b65743d1
#
_cell.length_a   1.000
_cell.length_b   1.000
_cell.length_c   1.000
_cell.angle_alpha   90.00
_cell.angle_beta   90.00
_cell.angle_gamma   90.00
#
_symmetry.space_group_name_H-M   'P 1'
#
loop_
_entity.id
_entity.type
_entity.pdbx_description
1 polymer ?
#
loop_
_entity_poly.entity_id
_entity_poly.type
_entity_poly.pdbx_seq_one_letter_code
_entity_poly.pdbx_strand_id
1 'polypeptide(L)'
;AVYMVRYGIGDWAPTYLQEKSIMTAAESKVAFSVHNIVGAVGTLACGWATSKIFKGRCAPMNVICMFFCLLGVLLYWMVGSGVIAASPALQKTLIYIALCLIGFFIYGPVALTGVQALNLVPKNAAGTAAGFVGLFGYLLGDAVCSKILVGGIAVGSSWDTAMLSVAVGALIGVFLCALLIRSERNLAKSNA
;
A
#
# COMPACT_ATOMS: atom_id res chain seq x y z
N ALA A 1 0.71 8.20 -3.85
CA ALA A 1 0.94 6.81 -4.29
C ALA A 1 0.73 5.82 -3.13
N VAL A 2 1.49 5.87 -2.01
CA VAL A 2 1.36 4.93 -0.88
C VAL A 2 -0.08 4.90 -0.33
N TYR A 3 -0.66 6.06 -0.06
CA TYR A 3 -2.03 6.18 0.44
C TYR A 3 -3.08 5.74 -0.59
N MET A 4 -2.86 6.01 -1.89
CA MET A 4 -3.72 5.51 -2.97
C MET A 4 -3.80 3.98 -2.94
N VAL A 5 -2.67 3.29 -2.82
CA VAL A 5 -2.65 1.82 -2.75
C VAL A 5 -3.32 1.33 -1.45
N ARG A 6 -3.00 1.97 -0.32
CA ARG A 6 -3.57 1.61 0.98
C ARG A 6 -5.10 1.70 0.99
N TYR A 7 -5.66 2.81 0.50
CA TYR A 7 -7.10 3.02 0.48
C TYR A 7 -7.76 2.38 -0.73
N GLY A 8 -7.08 2.33 -1.90
CA GLY A 8 -7.59 1.61 -3.07
C GLY A 8 -7.87 0.13 -2.78
N ILE A 9 -6.98 -0.54 -2.06
CA ILE A 9 -7.23 -1.92 -1.58
C ILE A 9 -8.22 -1.90 -0.41
N GLY A 10 -8.06 -0.98 0.55
CA GLY A 10 -8.89 -0.92 1.75
C GLY A 10 -10.38 -0.77 1.47
N ASP A 11 -10.73 0.13 0.58
CA ASP A 11 -12.12 0.46 0.28
C ASP A 11 -12.74 -0.51 -0.73
N TRP A 12 -11.96 -0.98 -1.72
CA TRP A 12 -12.51 -1.65 -2.89
C TRP A 12 -12.22 -3.15 -2.97
N ALA A 13 -11.21 -3.69 -2.27
CA ALA A 13 -10.90 -5.12 -2.36
C ALA A 13 -12.06 -6.02 -1.93
N PRO A 14 -12.78 -5.78 -0.82
CA PRO A 14 -13.92 -6.62 -0.46
C PRO A 14 -15.04 -6.57 -1.51
N THR A 15 -15.32 -5.39 -2.07
CA THR A 15 -16.35 -5.20 -3.09
C THR A 15 -15.95 -5.90 -4.39
N TYR A 16 -14.69 -5.77 -4.81
CA TYR A 16 -14.17 -6.47 -5.99
C TYR A 16 -14.36 -7.98 -5.91
N LEU A 17 -14.09 -8.61 -4.75
CA LEU A 17 -14.26 -10.05 -4.56
C LEU A 17 -15.72 -10.49 -4.63
N GLN A 18 -16.64 -9.65 -4.19
CA GLN A 18 -18.07 -9.91 -4.26
C GLN A 18 -18.59 -9.75 -5.68
N GLU A 19 -18.24 -8.68 -6.38
CA GLU A 19 -18.61 -8.44 -7.78
C GLU A 19 -18.12 -9.54 -8.72
N LYS A 20 -16.92 -10.07 -8.45
CA LYS A 20 -16.36 -11.23 -9.19
C LYS A 20 -16.92 -12.58 -8.73
N SER A 21 -17.84 -12.62 -7.76
CA SER A 21 -18.41 -13.84 -7.19
C SER A 21 -17.36 -14.86 -6.68
N ILE A 22 -16.20 -14.37 -6.27
CA ILE A 22 -15.09 -15.20 -5.75
C ILE A 22 -15.34 -15.56 -4.29
N MET A 23 -15.86 -14.59 -3.52
CA MET A 23 -16.14 -14.72 -2.09
C MET A 23 -17.49 -14.11 -1.75
N THR A 24 -18.16 -14.67 -0.73
CA THR A 24 -19.35 -14.07 -0.13
C THR A 24 -18.99 -12.79 0.62
N ALA A 25 -19.99 -11.97 0.95
CA ALA A 25 -19.80 -10.75 1.74
C ALA A 25 -19.16 -11.03 3.13
N ALA A 26 -19.48 -12.17 3.74
CA ALA A 26 -18.90 -12.57 5.01
C ALA A 26 -17.43 -12.98 4.85
N GLU A 27 -17.11 -13.81 3.85
CA GLU A 27 -15.75 -14.26 3.57
C GLU A 27 -14.83 -13.10 3.20
N SER A 28 -15.28 -12.15 2.37
CA SER A 28 -14.47 -10.99 1.97
C SER A 28 -14.15 -10.06 3.15
N LYS A 29 -15.10 -9.88 4.10
CA LYS A 29 -14.85 -9.14 5.34
C LYS A 29 -13.81 -9.82 6.23
N VAL A 30 -13.90 -11.16 6.37
CA VAL A 30 -12.90 -11.94 7.12
C VAL A 30 -11.52 -11.83 6.48
N ALA A 31 -11.44 -11.99 5.16
CA ALA A 31 -10.18 -11.87 4.42
C ALA A 31 -9.55 -10.47 4.63
N PHE A 32 -10.37 -9.42 4.61
CA PHE A 32 -9.90 -8.06 4.86
C PHE A 32 -9.52 -7.82 6.33
N SER A 33 -10.19 -8.46 7.28
CA SER A 33 -9.79 -8.41 8.70
C SER A 33 -8.42 -9.05 8.92
N VAL A 34 -8.15 -10.19 8.27
CA VAL A 34 -6.83 -10.84 8.28
C VAL A 34 -5.76 -9.91 7.67
N HIS A 35 -6.06 -9.26 6.53
CA HIS A 35 -5.19 -8.25 5.92
C HIS A 35 -4.79 -7.14 6.93
N ASN A 36 -5.73 -6.62 7.70
CA ASN A 36 -5.46 -5.56 8.70
C ASN A 36 -4.61 -6.07 9.87
N ILE A 37 -4.89 -7.28 10.38
CA ILE A 37 -4.12 -7.89 11.50
C ILE A 37 -2.68 -8.14 11.05
N VAL A 38 -2.49 -8.75 9.88
CA VAL A 38 -1.15 -8.98 9.30
C VAL A 38 -0.43 -7.65 9.04
N GLY A 39 -1.17 -6.61 8.65
CA GLY A 39 -0.64 -5.26 8.46
C GLY A 39 -0.10 -4.62 9.75
N ALA A 40 -0.76 -4.83 10.88
CA ALA A 40 -0.25 -4.37 12.17
C ALA A 40 1.10 -5.02 12.51
N VAL A 41 1.22 -6.33 12.30
CA VAL A 41 2.49 -7.06 12.46
C VAL A 41 3.54 -6.53 11.48
N GLY A 42 3.16 -6.30 10.22
CA GLY A 42 4.03 -5.74 9.18
C GLY A 42 4.58 -4.37 9.56
N THR A 43 3.77 -3.49 10.16
CA THR A 43 4.23 -2.18 10.64
C THR A 43 5.35 -2.30 11.66
N LEU A 44 5.19 -3.18 12.64
CA LEU A 44 6.21 -3.42 13.68
C LEU A 44 7.50 -4.00 13.06
N ALA A 45 7.36 -4.99 12.17
CA ALA A 45 8.49 -5.60 11.47
C ALA A 45 9.24 -4.57 10.62
N CYS A 46 8.53 -3.72 9.86
CA CYS A 46 9.12 -2.66 9.05
C CYS A 46 9.83 -1.60 9.92
N GLY A 47 9.24 -1.20 11.04
CA GLY A 47 9.87 -0.28 11.99
C GLY A 47 11.16 -0.85 12.59
N TRP A 48 11.12 -2.11 13.03
CA TRP A 48 12.29 -2.81 13.55
C TRP A 48 13.39 -2.93 12.48
N ALA A 49 13.04 -3.37 11.26
CA ALA A 49 13.99 -3.51 10.15
C ALA A 49 14.62 -2.15 9.77
N THR A 50 13.82 -1.09 9.73
CA THR A 50 14.30 0.27 9.46
C THR A 50 15.36 0.69 10.49
N SER A 51 15.09 0.45 11.77
CA SER A 51 16.01 0.83 12.85
C SER A 51 17.28 -0.01 12.87
N LYS A 52 17.16 -1.33 12.78
CA LYS A 52 18.29 -2.27 12.95
C LYS A 52 19.10 -2.48 11.66
N ILE A 53 18.44 -2.65 10.52
CA ILE A 53 19.10 -2.99 9.25
C ILE A 53 19.49 -1.72 8.49
N PHE A 54 18.58 -0.75 8.41
CA PHE A 54 18.81 0.47 7.63
C PHE A 54 19.27 1.67 8.45
N LYS A 55 19.61 1.48 9.74
CA LYS A 55 20.14 2.52 10.63
C LYS A 55 19.27 3.79 10.65
N GLY A 56 17.94 3.62 10.69
CA GLY A 56 16.96 4.69 10.72
C GLY A 56 16.60 5.31 9.35
N ARG A 57 17.18 4.84 8.24
CA ARG A 57 16.84 5.32 6.89
C ARG A 57 15.52 4.69 6.44
N CYS A 58 14.51 5.53 6.19
CA CYS A 58 13.16 5.07 5.83
C CYS A 58 13.03 4.75 4.33
N ALA A 59 13.71 5.49 3.44
CA ALA A 59 13.53 5.35 2.00
C ALA A 59 13.87 3.94 1.47
N PRO A 60 14.98 3.26 1.83
CA PRO A 60 15.26 1.92 1.34
C PRO A 60 14.18 0.91 1.76
N MET A 61 13.71 1.02 3.01
CA MET A 61 12.65 0.13 3.51
C MET A 61 11.33 0.36 2.79
N ASN A 62 10.97 1.63 2.53
CA ASN A 62 9.79 1.99 1.77
C ASN A 62 9.80 1.39 0.36
N VAL A 63 10.96 1.41 -0.33
CA VAL A 63 11.10 0.80 -1.67
C VAL A 63 10.85 -0.70 -1.61
N ILE A 64 11.48 -1.40 -0.66
CA ILE A 64 11.30 -2.84 -0.48
C ILE A 64 9.82 -3.17 -0.22
N CYS A 65 9.20 -2.45 0.73
CA CYS A 65 7.81 -2.66 1.08
C CYS A 65 6.88 -2.40 -0.10
N MET A 66 7.06 -1.28 -0.82
CA MET A 66 6.23 -0.95 -1.99
C MET A 66 6.41 -1.94 -3.13
N PHE A 67 7.63 -2.49 -3.31
CA PHE A 67 7.89 -3.52 -4.32
C PHE A 67 7.11 -4.82 -4.01
N PHE A 68 7.20 -5.33 -2.77
CA PHE A 68 6.43 -6.51 -2.39
C PHE A 68 4.92 -6.25 -2.35
N CYS A 69 4.50 -5.05 -1.98
CA CYS A 69 3.11 -4.65 -2.09
C CYS A 69 2.62 -4.65 -3.55
N LEU A 70 3.41 -4.16 -4.50
CA LEU A 70 3.11 -4.23 -5.93
C LEU A 70 2.92 -5.68 -6.40
N LEU A 71 3.82 -6.59 -5.99
CA LEU A 71 3.67 -8.02 -6.32
C LEU A 71 2.37 -8.60 -5.75
N GLY A 72 2.01 -8.22 -4.52
CA GLY A 72 0.74 -8.61 -3.90
C GLY A 72 -0.47 -8.10 -4.66
N VAL A 73 -0.47 -6.83 -5.08
CA VAL A 73 -1.56 -6.22 -5.86
C VAL A 73 -1.68 -6.87 -7.24
N LEU A 74 -0.56 -7.15 -7.90
CA LEU A 74 -0.56 -7.87 -9.18
C LEU A 74 -1.10 -9.29 -9.04
N LEU A 75 -0.68 -10.03 -8.01
CA LEU A 75 -1.22 -11.38 -7.73
C LEU A 75 -2.72 -11.31 -7.47
N TYR A 76 -3.17 -10.35 -6.65
CA TYR A 76 -4.58 -10.12 -6.36
C TYR A 76 -5.40 -9.86 -7.62
N TRP A 77 -4.90 -8.97 -8.50
CA TRP A 77 -5.52 -8.66 -9.78
C TRP A 77 -5.54 -9.85 -10.74
N MET A 78 -4.41 -10.57 -10.91
CA MET A 78 -4.31 -11.71 -11.83
C MET A 78 -5.27 -12.86 -11.45
N VAL A 79 -5.42 -13.11 -10.15
CA VAL A 79 -6.34 -14.14 -9.66
C VAL A 79 -7.79 -13.67 -9.77
N GLY A 80 -8.07 -12.42 -9.45
CA GLY A 80 -9.42 -11.85 -9.49
C GLY A 80 -9.95 -11.66 -10.90
N SER A 81 -9.09 -11.29 -11.87
CA SER A 81 -9.45 -11.14 -13.29
C SER A 81 -9.56 -12.47 -14.04
N GLY A 82 -9.17 -13.60 -13.42
CA GLY A 82 -9.21 -14.92 -14.05
C GLY A 82 -8.04 -15.20 -15.00
N VAL A 83 -7.03 -14.34 -15.06
CA VAL A 83 -5.79 -14.59 -15.82
C VAL A 83 -5.10 -15.87 -15.32
N ILE A 84 -5.13 -16.08 -14.00
CA ILE A 84 -4.70 -17.35 -13.41
C ILE A 84 -5.93 -18.25 -13.27
N ALA A 85 -6.05 -19.22 -14.18
CA ALA A 85 -7.08 -20.24 -14.09
C ALA A 85 -6.78 -21.19 -12.91
N ALA A 86 -7.55 -21.08 -11.84
CA ALA A 86 -7.39 -21.87 -10.61
C ALA A 86 -8.72 -22.49 -10.19
N SER A 87 -8.66 -23.61 -9.49
CA SER A 87 -9.85 -24.17 -8.85
C SER A 87 -10.41 -23.17 -7.81
N PRO A 88 -11.72 -23.16 -7.51
CA PRO A 88 -12.31 -22.20 -6.57
C PRO A 88 -11.62 -22.16 -5.19
N ALA A 89 -11.18 -23.32 -4.70
CA ALA A 89 -10.44 -23.40 -3.44
C ALA A 89 -9.04 -22.75 -3.54
N LEU A 90 -8.30 -23.04 -4.62
CA LEU A 90 -6.99 -22.46 -4.87
C LEU A 90 -7.09 -20.95 -5.09
N GLN A 91 -8.12 -20.48 -5.82
CA GLN A 91 -8.38 -19.06 -6.05
C GLN A 91 -8.56 -18.30 -4.73
N LYS A 92 -9.41 -18.81 -3.80
CA LYS A 92 -9.57 -18.22 -2.48
C LYS A 92 -8.25 -18.19 -1.70
N THR A 93 -7.48 -19.27 -1.72
CA THR A 93 -6.19 -19.35 -1.05
C THR A 93 -5.20 -18.30 -1.57
N LEU A 94 -5.09 -18.16 -2.89
CA LEU A 94 -4.22 -17.16 -3.52
C LEU A 94 -4.64 -15.72 -3.19
N ILE A 95 -5.96 -15.45 -3.11
CA ILE A 95 -6.49 -14.17 -2.68
C ILE A 95 -6.09 -13.86 -1.22
N TYR A 96 -6.19 -14.85 -0.31
CA TYR A 96 -5.73 -14.66 1.07
C TYR A 96 -4.23 -14.36 1.14
N ILE A 97 -3.41 -15.09 0.38
CA ILE A 97 -1.96 -14.85 0.31
C ILE A 97 -1.68 -13.44 -0.22
N ALA A 98 -2.35 -13.03 -1.30
CA ALA A 98 -2.19 -11.70 -1.87
C ALA A 98 -2.58 -10.59 -0.87
N LEU A 99 -3.72 -10.73 -0.20
CA LEU A 99 -4.16 -9.76 0.82
C LEU A 99 -3.23 -9.71 2.04
N CYS A 100 -2.70 -10.86 2.49
CA CYS A 100 -1.71 -10.90 3.56
C CYS A 100 -0.40 -10.22 3.12
N LEU A 101 0.06 -10.47 1.90
CA LEU A 101 1.25 -9.84 1.36
C LEU A 101 1.07 -8.32 1.26
N ILE A 102 -0.03 -7.86 0.68
CA ILE A 102 -0.36 -6.43 0.60
C ILE A 102 -0.43 -5.83 2.01
N GLY A 103 -1.18 -6.45 2.93
CA GLY A 103 -1.34 -5.99 4.30
C GLY A 103 -0.01 -5.83 5.00
N PHE A 104 0.82 -6.87 5.00
CA PHE A 104 2.11 -6.86 5.66
C PHE A 104 3.03 -5.72 5.18
N PHE A 105 3.04 -5.46 3.87
CA PHE A 105 3.98 -4.51 3.28
C PHE A 105 3.43 -3.09 3.08
N ILE A 106 2.12 -2.85 3.06
CA ILE A 106 1.59 -1.49 2.81
C ILE A 106 1.61 -0.60 4.06
N TYR A 107 1.38 -1.18 5.24
CA TYR A 107 1.31 -0.40 6.48
C TYR A 107 2.67 0.15 6.92
N GLY A 108 3.78 -0.53 6.56
CA GLY A 108 5.15 -0.03 6.77
C GLY A 108 5.38 1.32 6.11
N PRO A 109 5.25 1.46 4.79
CA PRO A 109 5.38 2.73 4.08
C PRO A 109 4.43 3.83 4.57
N VAL A 110 3.19 3.50 4.96
CA VAL A 110 2.26 4.48 5.53
C VAL A 110 2.85 5.11 6.79
N ALA A 111 3.35 4.28 7.72
CA ALA A 111 3.97 4.77 8.96
C ALA A 111 5.32 5.46 8.71
N LEU A 112 6.19 4.84 7.91
CA LEU A 112 7.55 5.33 7.65
C LEU A 112 7.58 6.62 6.83
N THR A 113 6.58 6.90 5.99
CA THR A 113 6.49 8.17 5.27
C THR A 113 6.28 9.34 6.25
N GLY A 114 5.48 9.15 7.29
CA GLY A 114 5.32 10.12 8.37
C GLY A 114 6.65 10.35 9.12
N VAL A 115 7.31 9.27 9.54
CA VAL A 115 8.61 9.33 10.20
C VAL A 115 9.66 10.02 9.33
N GLN A 116 9.70 9.71 8.04
CA GLN A 116 10.62 10.33 7.09
C GLN A 116 10.40 11.85 6.99
N ALA A 117 9.15 12.30 6.95
CA ALA A 117 8.83 13.73 6.94
C ALA A 117 9.31 14.43 8.22
N LEU A 118 9.17 13.79 9.38
CA LEU A 118 9.66 14.32 10.66
C LEU A 118 11.19 14.47 10.69
N ASN A 119 11.91 13.54 10.06
CA ASN A 119 13.36 13.57 10.00
C ASN A 119 13.93 14.66 9.05
N LEU A 120 13.09 15.22 8.17
CA LEU A 120 13.46 16.23 7.18
C LEU A 120 13.27 17.67 7.66
N VAL A 121 12.63 17.88 8.81
CA VAL A 121 12.27 19.21 9.32
C VAL A 121 12.84 19.42 10.73
N PRO A 122 13.09 20.67 11.15
CA PRO A 122 13.50 20.96 12.50
C PRO A 122 12.36 20.62 13.49
N LYS A 123 12.72 20.35 14.76
CA LYS A 123 11.80 19.85 15.81
C LYS A 123 10.58 20.73 16.03
N ASN A 124 10.71 22.03 15.87
CA ASN A 124 9.60 22.99 16.00
C ASN A 124 8.56 22.92 14.86
N ALA A 125 8.94 22.37 13.70
CA ALA A 125 8.04 22.19 12.55
C ALA A 125 7.53 20.75 12.40
N ALA A 126 7.92 19.84 13.28
CA ALA A 126 7.61 18.41 13.18
C ALA A 126 6.10 18.13 13.13
N GLY A 127 5.31 18.77 14.02
CA GLY A 127 3.85 18.63 14.05
C GLY A 127 3.18 19.11 12.76
N THR A 128 3.62 20.24 12.22
CA THR A 128 3.12 20.78 10.94
C THR A 128 3.45 19.83 9.78
N ALA A 129 4.66 19.29 9.72
CA ALA A 129 5.07 18.35 8.67
C ALA A 129 4.25 17.06 8.72
N ALA A 130 4.04 16.49 9.92
CA ALA A 130 3.21 15.29 10.09
C ALA A 130 1.75 15.55 9.66
N GLY A 131 1.18 16.70 10.09
CA GLY A 131 -0.17 17.09 9.69
C GLY A 131 -0.30 17.28 8.18
N PHE A 132 0.70 17.88 7.53
CA PHE A 132 0.73 18.11 6.09
C PHE A 132 0.77 16.79 5.31
N VAL A 133 1.65 15.86 5.71
CA VAL A 133 1.71 14.51 5.09
C VAL A 133 0.39 13.77 5.27
N GLY A 134 -0.20 13.83 6.47
CA GLY A 134 -1.51 13.22 6.73
C GLY A 134 -2.60 13.84 5.85
N LEU A 135 -2.70 15.18 5.82
CA LEU A 135 -3.70 15.90 5.03
C LEU A 135 -3.64 15.51 3.55
N PHE A 136 -2.46 15.58 2.94
CA PHE A 136 -2.30 15.22 1.52
C PHE A 136 -2.47 13.71 1.29
N GLY A 137 -2.05 12.87 2.23
CA GLY A 137 -2.28 11.43 2.19
C GLY A 137 -3.76 11.09 2.12
N TYR A 138 -4.58 11.68 3.00
CA TYR A 138 -6.03 11.47 3.02
C TYR A 138 -6.72 12.17 1.86
N LEU A 139 -6.42 13.44 1.59
CA LEU A 139 -7.12 14.20 0.55
C LEU A 139 -6.83 13.64 -0.85
N LEU A 140 -5.54 13.48 -1.21
CA LEU A 140 -5.17 13.01 -2.54
C LEU A 140 -5.19 11.49 -2.64
N GLY A 141 -4.69 10.77 -1.64
CA GLY A 141 -4.57 9.32 -1.69
C GLY A 141 -5.90 8.59 -1.48
N ASP A 142 -6.69 9.00 -0.49
CA ASP A 142 -8.00 8.40 -0.22
C ASP A 142 -9.10 9.07 -1.06
N ALA A 143 -9.40 10.37 -0.82
CA ALA A 143 -10.59 10.98 -1.41
C ALA A 143 -10.49 11.09 -2.94
N VAL A 144 -9.35 11.53 -3.49
CA VAL A 144 -9.20 11.69 -4.95
C VAL A 144 -8.82 10.37 -5.63
N CYS A 145 -7.71 9.75 -5.21
CA CYS A 145 -7.21 8.58 -5.94
C CYS A 145 -8.04 7.32 -5.65
N SER A 146 -8.40 7.02 -4.40
CA SER A 146 -9.19 5.82 -4.10
C SER A 146 -10.66 5.99 -4.51
N LYS A 147 -11.35 7.00 -3.99
CA LYS A 147 -12.81 7.10 -4.18
C LYS A 147 -13.20 7.63 -5.54
N ILE A 148 -12.57 8.72 -6.02
CA ILE A 148 -12.95 9.32 -7.30
C ILE A 148 -12.35 8.56 -8.46
N LEU A 149 -11.03 8.29 -8.44
CA LEU A 149 -10.35 7.68 -9.58
C LEU A 149 -10.63 6.17 -9.64
N VAL A 150 -10.29 5.39 -8.61
CA VAL A 150 -10.50 3.93 -8.60
C VAL A 150 -11.98 3.60 -8.62
N GLY A 151 -12.79 4.24 -7.79
CA GLY A 151 -14.24 4.04 -7.75
C GLY A 151 -14.91 4.48 -9.05
N GLY A 152 -14.51 5.62 -9.64
CA GLY A 152 -15.01 6.09 -10.93
C GLY A 152 -14.67 5.14 -12.08
N ILE A 153 -13.46 4.58 -12.11
CA ILE A 153 -13.06 3.57 -13.11
C ILE A 153 -13.89 2.29 -12.93
N ALA A 154 -14.11 1.85 -11.69
CA ALA A 154 -14.89 0.65 -11.41
C ALA A 154 -16.33 0.75 -11.96
N VAL A 155 -16.96 1.92 -11.79
CA VAL A 155 -18.32 2.17 -12.27
C VAL A 155 -18.36 2.43 -13.78
N GLY A 156 -17.41 3.21 -14.32
CA GLY A 156 -17.42 3.65 -15.72
C GLY A 156 -16.79 2.67 -16.70
N SER A 157 -16.00 1.70 -16.24
CA SER A 157 -15.27 0.77 -17.11
C SER A 157 -15.40 -0.67 -16.61
N SER A 158 -14.48 -1.10 -15.75
CA SER A 158 -14.53 -2.44 -15.16
C SER A 158 -13.77 -2.51 -13.84
N TRP A 159 -14.15 -3.46 -13.00
CA TRP A 159 -13.46 -3.75 -11.75
C TRP A 159 -11.99 -4.16 -11.95
N ASP A 160 -11.68 -4.87 -13.06
CA ASP A 160 -10.32 -5.29 -13.39
C ASP A 160 -9.44 -4.08 -13.71
N THR A 161 -9.98 -3.11 -14.48
CA THR A 161 -9.28 -1.87 -14.80
C THR A 161 -9.06 -1.02 -13.54
N ALA A 162 -10.04 -0.99 -12.64
CA ALA A 162 -9.92 -0.29 -11.35
C ALA A 162 -8.78 -0.88 -10.50
N MET A 163 -8.72 -2.21 -10.34
CA MET A 163 -7.63 -2.87 -9.61
C MET A 163 -6.27 -2.70 -10.29
N LEU A 164 -6.24 -2.70 -11.63
CA LEU A 164 -5.01 -2.42 -12.38
C LEU A 164 -4.51 -0.98 -12.13
N SER A 165 -5.40 0.00 -11.98
CA SER A 165 -5.02 1.37 -11.64
C SER A 165 -4.33 1.46 -10.26
N VAL A 166 -4.73 0.63 -9.30
CA VAL A 166 -4.05 0.50 -8.00
C VAL A 166 -2.64 -0.08 -8.17
N ALA A 167 -2.47 -1.07 -9.06
CA ALA A 167 -1.14 -1.62 -9.38
C ALA A 167 -0.22 -0.57 -10.01
N VAL A 168 -0.75 0.27 -10.92
CA VAL A 168 -0.01 1.41 -11.48
C VAL A 168 0.37 2.40 -10.37
N GLY A 169 -0.55 2.69 -9.44
CA GLY A 169 -0.26 3.51 -8.26
C GLY A 169 0.85 2.93 -7.37
N ALA A 170 0.88 1.61 -7.21
CA ALA A 170 1.95 0.93 -6.48
C ALA A 170 3.30 1.05 -7.21
N LEU A 171 3.33 0.90 -8.53
CA LEU A 171 4.53 1.08 -9.35
C LEU A 171 5.08 2.51 -9.25
N ILE A 172 4.21 3.52 -9.36
CA ILE A 172 4.57 4.92 -9.13
C ILE A 172 5.13 5.10 -7.70
N GLY A 173 4.52 4.45 -6.71
CA GLY A 173 4.99 4.47 -5.33
C GLY A 173 6.42 3.91 -5.17
N VAL A 174 6.73 2.79 -5.82
CA VAL A 174 8.10 2.22 -5.85
C VAL A 174 9.07 3.23 -6.43
N PHE A 175 8.74 3.84 -7.57
CA PHE A 175 9.60 4.82 -8.25
C PHE A 175 9.85 6.07 -7.40
N LEU A 176 8.79 6.65 -6.82
CA LEU A 176 8.91 7.83 -5.96
C LEU A 176 9.72 7.53 -4.70
N CYS A 177 9.52 6.38 -4.05
CA CYS A 177 10.33 5.96 -2.90
C CYS A 177 11.80 5.75 -3.28
N ALA A 178 12.08 5.23 -4.49
CA ALA A 178 13.46 5.07 -4.97
C ALA A 178 14.17 6.41 -5.18
N LEU A 179 13.47 7.44 -5.66
CA LEU A 179 14.02 8.79 -5.77
C LEU A 179 14.40 9.38 -4.40
N LEU A 180 13.63 9.08 -3.36
CA LEU A 180 13.90 9.56 -2.00
C LEU A 180 15.18 8.96 -1.38
N ILE A 181 15.65 7.80 -1.84
CA ILE A 181 16.92 7.21 -1.38
C ILE A 181 18.10 8.18 -1.65
N ARG A 182 18.10 8.83 -2.82
CA ARG A 182 19.15 9.81 -3.17
C ARG A 182 19.08 11.03 -2.27
N SER A 183 17.87 11.52 -1.99
CA SER A 183 17.65 12.67 -1.12
C SER A 183 18.13 12.39 0.31
N GLU A 184 17.75 11.27 0.91
CA GLU A 184 18.21 10.87 2.25
C GLU A 184 19.75 10.73 2.33
N ARG A 185 20.39 10.18 1.28
CA ARG A 185 21.86 10.06 1.24
C ARG A 185 22.56 11.41 1.22
N ASN A 186 22.01 12.37 0.49
CA ASN A 186 22.58 13.72 0.39
C ASN A 186 22.48 14.47 1.73
N LEU A 187 21.33 14.37 2.40
CA LEU A 187 21.13 14.97 3.72
C LEU A 187 22.03 14.33 4.78
N ALA A 188 22.19 13.02 4.77
CA ALA A 188 23.11 12.34 5.69
C ALA A 188 24.58 12.77 5.51
N LYS A 189 24.98 13.12 4.28
CA LYS A 189 26.34 13.65 4.00
C LYS A 189 26.51 15.12 4.41
N SER A 190 25.43 15.91 4.39
CA SER A 190 25.46 17.33 4.77
C SER A 190 25.51 17.51 6.29
N ASN A 191 25.06 16.51 7.06
CA ASN A 191 25.02 16.54 8.52
C ASN A 191 26.19 15.78 9.21
N ALA A 192 27.09 15.19 8.43
CA ALA A 192 28.32 14.51 8.89
C ALA A 192 29.56 15.37 8.68
#